data_6665506644c240b73a1e703e2197a864
#
_entry.id   6665506644c240b73a1e703e2197a864
#
_cell.length_a   1.000
_cell.length_b   1.000
_cell.length_c   1.000
_cell.angle_alpha   90.00
_cell.angle_beta   90.00
_cell.angle_gamma   90.00
#
_symmetry.space_group_name_H-M   'P 1'
#
loop_
_entity.id
_entity.type
_entity.pdbx_description
1 polymer ?
#
loop_
_entity_poly.entity_id
_entity_poly.type
_entity_poly.pdbx_seq_one_letter_code
_entity_poly.pdbx_strand_id
1 'polypeptide(L)'
;MFADRKKLTVERKDNMGQLNREALAHYLDTTFKKVLASAEFEVIGEDIEEMSVELNPDTSTKKTILGKTKTTDNGYEPSISADPFYADPDSKLYPHIRDIALDQLKGDACKTLMLEVIVEDTSAENHLAYVQEVLVKPQSYGGDTAGVNIPFN
;
A
#
# COMPACT_ATOMS: atom_id res chain seq x y z
N MET A 1 20.92 24.55 -5.56
CA MET A 1 19.95 23.90 -4.68
C MET A 1 18.65 24.69 -4.54
N PHE A 2 18.72 25.96 -4.12
CA PHE A 2 17.51 26.79 -4.02
C PHE A 2 16.88 27.14 -5.37
N ALA A 3 17.71 27.29 -6.42
CA ALA A 3 17.21 27.54 -7.77
C ALA A 3 16.35 26.39 -8.31
N ASP A 4 16.73 25.14 -8.00
CA ASP A 4 15.98 23.96 -8.42
C ASP A 4 14.62 23.87 -7.73
N ARG A 5 14.57 24.21 -6.45
CA ARG A 5 13.29 24.25 -5.71
C ARG A 5 12.35 25.31 -6.28
N LYS A 6 12.87 26.46 -6.65
CA LYS A 6 12.09 27.51 -7.29
C LYS A 6 11.49 27.05 -8.60
N LYS A 7 12.28 26.40 -9.43
CA LYS A 7 11.86 25.86 -10.71
C LYS A 7 10.75 24.84 -10.55
N LEU A 8 10.92 23.89 -9.62
CA LEU A 8 9.89 22.88 -9.34
C LEU A 8 8.58 23.51 -8.87
N THR A 9 8.65 24.56 -8.05
CA THR A 9 7.47 25.25 -7.56
C THR A 9 6.68 25.91 -8.70
N VAL A 10 7.40 26.52 -9.64
CA VAL A 10 6.78 27.13 -10.83
C VAL A 10 6.13 26.07 -11.71
N GLU A 11 6.79 24.96 -11.97
CA GLU A 11 6.25 23.86 -12.75
C GLU A 11 4.99 23.28 -12.10
N ARG A 12 4.99 23.10 -10.79
CA ARG A 12 3.82 22.62 -10.04
C ARG A 12 2.66 23.61 -10.16
N LYS A 13 2.94 24.88 -10.13
CA LYS A 13 1.90 25.90 -10.29
C LYS A 13 1.26 25.81 -11.65
N ASP A 14 2.05 25.59 -12.68
CA ASP A 14 1.54 25.44 -14.04
C ASP A 14 0.72 24.14 -14.19
N ASN A 15 1.06 23.10 -13.42
CA ASN A 15 0.38 21.82 -13.43
C ASN A 15 -0.72 21.71 -12.36
N MET A 16 -1.17 22.82 -11.80
CA MET A 16 -2.23 22.87 -10.80
C MET A 16 -1.90 22.27 -9.43
N GLY A 17 -0.63 21.92 -9.16
CA GLY A 17 -0.08 21.70 -7.83
C GLY A 17 -0.26 20.31 -7.22
N GLN A 18 -1.43 19.95 -6.73
CA GLN A 18 -1.62 18.71 -6.00
C GLN A 18 -1.83 17.49 -6.91
N LEU A 19 -1.21 16.36 -6.55
CA LEU A 19 -1.50 15.10 -7.21
C LEU A 19 -2.90 14.62 -6.82
N ASN A 20 -3.64 14.12 -7.79
CA ASN A 20 -4.90 13.44 -7.53
C ASN A 20 -4.64 12.12 -6.80
N ARG A 21 -5.62 11.66 -6.00
CA ARG A 21 -5.48 10.39 -5.28
C ARG A 21 -5.20 9.21 -6.21
N GLU A 22 -5.76 9.22 -7.40
CA GLU A 22 -5.56 8.18 -8.42
C GLU A 22 -4.14 8.10 -8.97
N ALA A 23 -3.29 9.11 -8.72
CA ALA A 23 -1.88 9.10 -9.10
C ALA A 23 -1.06 8.10 -8.26
N LEU A 24 -1.57 7.65 -7.13
CA LEU A 24 -0.96 6.63 -6.29
C LEU A 24 -1.81 5.36 -6.36
N ALA A 25 -1.24 4.30 -6.90
CA ALA A 25 -1.93 3.03 -7.06
C ALA A 25 -1.15 1.89 -6.40
N HIS A 26 -1.89 0.94 -5.85
CA HIS A 26 -1.34 -0.24 -5.21
C HIS A 26 -1.84 -1.48 -5.93
N TYR A 27 -0.94 -2.43 -6.13
CA TYR A 27 -1.21 -3.69 -6.80
C TYR A 27 -0.67 -4.84 -5.97
N LEU A 28 -1.36 -5.97 -5.98
CA LEU A 28 -0.87 -7.19 -5.37
C LEU A 28 -0.63 -8.26 -6.43
N ASP A 29 0.43 -9.04 -6.25
CA ASP A 29 0.71 -10.19 -7.09
C ASP A 29 -0.30 -11.30 -6.81
N THR A 30 -1.08 -11.64 -7.79
CA THR A 30 -2.13 -12.65 -7.66
C THR A 30 -1.61 -14.08 -7.66
N THR A 31 -0.34 -14.30 -8.02
CA THR A 31 0.26 -15.65 -8.04
C THR A 31 0.73 -16.12 -6.67
N PHE A 32 1.02 -15.21 -5.76
CA PHE A 32 1.59 -15.48 -4.43
C PHE A 32 2.90 -16.26 -4.45
N LYS A 33 3.60 -16.24 -5.60
CA LYS A 33 4.89 -16.95 -5.75
C LYS A 33 6.09 -16.08 -5.36
N LYS A 34 5.89 -14.79 -5.19
CA LYS A 34 6.93 -13.82 -4.81
C LYS A 34 8.09 -13.76 -5.81
N VAL A 35 7.82 -14.00 -7.07
CA VAL A 35 8.80 -13.91 -8.17
C VAL A 35 8.38 -12.78 -9.09
N LEU A 36 9.16 -11.70 -9.11
CA LEU A 36 8.82 -10.50 -9.87
C LEU A 36 8.68 -10.80 -11.37
N ALA A 37 9.54 -11.65 -11.94
CA ALA A 37 9.53 -11.95 -13.37
C ALA A 37 8.24 -12.63 -13.84
N SER A 38 7.56 -13.36 -12.95
CA SER A 38 6.32 -14.07 -13.25
C SER A 38 5.11 -13.49 -12.51
N ALA A 39 5.25 -12.35 -11.88
CA ALA A 39 4.18 -11.72 -11.11
C ALA A 39 3.05 -11.24 -12.03
N GLU A 40 1.82 -11.44 -11.57
CA GLU A 40 0.61 -10.94 -12.21
C GLU A 40 -0.08 -9.99 -11.25
N PHE A 41 0.14 -8.70 -11.43
CA PHE A 41 -0.37 -7.68 -10.51
C PHE A 41 -1.81 -7.32 -10.84
N GLU A 42 -2.63 -7.22 -9.79
CA GLU A 42 -4.00 -6.72 -9.87
C GLU A 42 -4.14 -5.52 -8.95
N VAL A 43 -4.78 -4.46 -9.44
CA VAL A 43 -5.00 -3.25 -8.66
C VAL A 43 -5.94 -3.54 -7.48
N ILE A 44 -5.64 -2.93 -6.34
CA ILE A 44 -6.52 -2.95 -5.18
C ILE A 44 -7.12 -1.57 -4.97
N GLY A 45 -8.32 -1.53 -4.40
CA GLY A 45 -8.97 -0.27 -4.02
C GLY A 45 -10.07 0.21 -4.94
N GLU A 46 -10.55 -0.60 -5.89
CA GLU A 46 -11.61 -0.18 -6.82
C GLU A 46 -12.89 0.26 -6.12
N ASP A 47 -13.24 -0.40 -5.01
CA ASP A 47 -14.45 -0.10 -4.24
C ASP A 47 -14.13 0.67 -2.94
N ILE A 48 -12.92 1.17 -2.79
CA ILE A 48 -12.45 1.83 -1.57
C ILE A 48 -12.36 3.33 -1.80
N GLU A 49 -13.06 4.10 -0.97
CA GLU A 49 -13.06 5.55 -1.05
C GLU A 49 -11.79 6.16 -0.44
N GLU A 50 -11.27 5.54 0.62
CA GLU A 50 -10.08 6.02 1.30
C GLU A 50 -9.17 4.85 1.68
N MET A 51 -7.93 4.91 1.23
CA MET A 51 -6.92 3.91 1.54
C MET A 51 -5.57 4.60 1.64
N SER A 52 -4.90 4.42 2.76
CA SER A 52 -3.60 5.02 3.02
C SER A 52 -2.62 3.98 3.57
N VAL A 53 -1.35 4.16 3.25
CA VAL A 53 -0.28 3.40 3.90
C VAL A 53 0.04 4.11 5.20
N GLU A 54 -0.21 3.43 6.31
CA GLU A 54 0.18 3.90 7.64
C GLU A 54 1.63 3.53 7.89
N LEU A 55 2.50 4.52 8.02
CA LEU A 55 3.93 4.26 8.19
C LEU A 55 4.29 3.80 9.60
N ASN A 56 3.48 4.18 10.58
CA ASN A 56 3.64 3.77 11.98
C ASN A 56 5.10 3.95 12.48
N PRO A 57 5.63 5.18 12.47
CA PRO A 57 6.99 5.41 12.91
C PRO A 57 7.18 5.01 14.38
N ASP A 58 8.27 4.32 14.64
CA ASP A 58 8.63 3.90 15.98
C ASP A 58 9.82 4.72 16.47
N THR A 59 9.52 5.70 17.33
CA THR A 59 10.53 6.55 17.95
C THR A 59 10.38 6.51 19.46
N SER A 60 11.51 6.60 20.17
CA SER A 60 11.50 6.70 21.63
C SER A 60 12.34 7.90 22.07
N THR A 61 11.88 8.57 23.11
CA THR A 61 12.55 9.75 23.66
C THR A 61 12.89 9.49 25.12
N LYS A 62 14.13 9.73 25.48
CA LYS A 62 14.64 9.54 26.83
C LYS A 62 15.34 10.81 27.32
N LYS A 63 14.99 11.25 28.52
CA LYS A 63 15.69 12.35 29.18
C LYS A 63 16.77 11.78 30.08
N THR A 64 18.01 12.20 29.87
CA THR A 64 19.14 11.77 30.71
C THR A 64 19.19 12.52 32.02
N ILE A 65 19.97 12.01 32.98
CA ILE A 65 20.18 12.68 34.26
C ILE A 65 20.85 14.05 34.12
N LEU A 66 21.53 14.30 33.01
CA LEU A 66 22.13 15.61 32.71
C LEU A 66 21.15 16.57 32.04
N GLY A 67 19.86 16.22 31.98
CA GLY A 67 18.84 17.05 31.38
C GLY A 67 18.81 17.06 29.86
N LYS A 68 19.59 16.20 29.21
CA LYS A 68 19.60 16.10 27.75
C LYS A 68 18.53 15.11 27.28
N THR A 69 17.85 15.49 26.21
CA THR A 69 16.87 14.63 25.56
C THR A 69 17.54 13.86 24.42
N LYS A 70 17.37 12.53 24.42
CA LYS A 70 17.82 11.67 23.32
C LYS A 70 16.59 11.05 22.65
N THR A 71 16.54 11.13 21.34
CA THR A 71 15.51 10.49 20.54
C THR A 71 16.15 9.33 19.75
N THR A 72 15.58 8.17 19.86
CA THR A 72 15.98 6.99 19.10
C THR A 72 14.92 6.72 18.05
N ASP A 73 15.35 6.56 16.79
CA ASP A 73 14.50 6.23 15.67
C ASP A 73 14.67 4.73 15.37
N ASN A 74 13.62 3.95 15.61
CA ASN A 74 13.60 2.50 15.37
C ASN A 74 13.03 2.14 13.99
N GLY A 75 12.72 3.15 13.15
CA GLY A 75 12.22 2.96 11.81
C GLY A 75 10.69 2.96 11.73
N TYR A 76 10.16 2.14 10.84
CA TYR A 76 8.74 2.14 10.51
C TYR A 76 8.18 0.73 10.50
N GLU A 77 6.90 0.59 10.83
CA GLU A 77 6.13 -0.65 10.70
C GLU A 77 4.92 -0.40 9.80
N PRO A 78 5.13 -0.31 8.47
CA PRO A 78 4.07 0.09 7.55
C PRO A 78 2.94 -0.93 7.48
N SER A 79 1.72 -0.43 7.37
CA SER A 79 0.53 -1.25 7.12
C SER A 79 -0.42 -0.52 6.19
N ILE A 80 -1.25 -1.28 5.49
CA ILE A 80 -2.29 -0.76 4.62
C ILE A 80 -3.54 -1.61 4.83
N SER A 81 -4.71 -0.99 4.79
CA SER A 81 -5.98 -1.68 4.96
C SER A 81 -6.80 -1.58 3.69
N ALA A 82 -7.24 -2.71 3.18
CA ALA A 82 -8.16 -2.81 2.04
C ALA A 82 -9.55 -3.18 2.56
N ASP A 83 -10.41 -2.20 2.70
CA ASP A 83 -11.77 -2.35 3.19
C ASP A 83 -12.68 -1.32 2.50
N PRO A 84 -13.70 -1.72 1.76
CA PRO A 84 -14.11 -3.09 1.50
C PRO A 84 -13.30 -3.79 0.40
N PHE A 85 -13.22 -5.10 0.47
CA PHE A 85 -12.79 -5.94 -0.64
C PHE A 85 -13.89 -6.94 -0.95
N TYR A 86 -14.65 -6.69 -2.01
CA TYR A 86 -15.79 -7.52 -2.38
C TYR A 86 -15.36 -8.78 -3.13
N ALA A 87 -16.00 -9.88 -2.79
CA ALA A 87 -15.78 -11.15 -3.46
C ALA A 87 -16.27 -11.06 -4.91
N ASP A 88 -15.33 -11.19 -5.84
CA ASP A 88 -15.61 -11.17 -7.27
C ASP A 88 -14.94 -12.39 -7.92
N PRO A 89 -15.73 -13.34 -8.46
CA PRO A 89 -15.18 -14.54 -9.11
C PRO A 89 -14.27 -14.22 -10.30
N ASP A 90 -14.41 -13.07 -10.92
CA ASP A 90 -13.56 -12.64 -12.05
C ASP A 90 -12.21 -12.10 -11.60
N SER A 91 -12.04 -11.77 -10.33
CA SER A 91 -10.77 -11.32 -9.76
C SER A 91 -9.84 -12.50 -9.55
N LYS A 92 -8.58 -12.37 -9.99
CA LYS A 92 -7.56 -13.38 -9.75
C LYS A 92 -7.05 -13.34 -8.31
N LEU A 93 -7.19 -12.21 -7.64
CA LEU A 93 -6.78 -12.05 -6.26
C LEU A 93 -7.78 -12.69 -5.29
N TYR A 94 -9.05 -12.66 -5.60
CA TYR A 94 -10.10 -13.15 -4.72
C TYR A 94 -9.90 -14.61 -4.25
N PRO A 95 -9.56 -15.59 -5.13
CA PRO A 95 -9.37 -16.96 -4.65
C PRO A 95 -8.30 -17.11 -3.59
N HIS A 96 -7.22 -16.35 -3.67
CA HIS A 96 -6.15 -16.37 -2.67
C HIS A 96 -6.60 -15.75 -1.35
N ILE A 97 -7.28 -14.62 -1.40
CA ILE A 97 -7.81 -13.97 -0.18
C ILE A 97 -8.85 -14.87 0.48
N ARG A 98 -9.74 -15.45 -0.30
CA ARG A 98 -10.74 -16.42 0.17
C ARG A 98 -10.09 -17.60 0.90
N ASP A 99 -9.10 -18.21 0.28
CA ASP A 99 -8.45 -19.39 0.84
C ASP A 99 -7.69 -19.07 2.13
N ILE A 100 -7.03 -17.92 2.19
CA ILE A 100 -6.37 -17.46 3.40
C ILE A 100 -7.39 -17.26 4.53
N ALA A 101 -8.54 -16.66 4.22
CA ALA A 101 -9.58 -16.39 5.21
C ALA A 101 -10.28 -17.66 5.69
N LEU A 102 -10.72 -18.51 4.77
CA LEU A 102 -11.49 -19.70 5.11
C LEU A 102 -10.64 -20.81 5.72
N ASP A 103 -9.43 -21.01 5.22
CA ASP A 103 -8.52 -22.04 5.71
C ASP A 103 -7.62 -21.51 6.85
N GLN A 104 -7.75 -20.24 7.22
CA GLN A 104 -6.99 -19.60 8.28
C GLN A 104 -5.49 -19.82 8.13
N LEU A 105 -5.01 -19.60 6.90
CA LEU A 105 -3.60 -19.75 6.55
C LEU A 105 -2.73 -18.73 7.28
N LYS A 106 -1.46 -19.07 7.47
CA LYS A 106 -0.49 -18.22 8.17
C LYS A 106 0.91 -18.39 7.58
N GLY A 107 1.78 -17.44 7.90
CA GLY A 107 3.16 -17.46 7.47
C GLY A 107 3.32 -17.20 5.98
N ASP A 108 4.19 -17.94 5.32
CA ASP A 108 4.55 -17.70 3.91
C ASP A 108 3.37 -17.86 2.94
N ALA A 109 2.36 -18.65 3.30
CA ALA A 109 1.15 -18.80 2.49
C ALA A 109 0.37 -17.49 2.33
N CYS A 110 0.57 -16.52 3.22
CA CYS A 110 -0.08 -15.21 3.21
C CYS A 110 0.78 -14.12 2.60
N LYS A 111 1.98 -14.43 2.14
CA LYS A 111 2.93 -13.44 1.63
C LYS A 111 2.88 -13.33 0.12
N THR A 112 2.89 -12.10 -0.37
CA THR A 112 2.94 -11.80 -1.79
C THR A 112 3.74 -10.53 -2.03
N LEU A 113 3.90 -10.14 -3.29
CA LEU A 113 4.54 -8.88 -3.65
C LEU A 113 3.49 -7.79 -3.80
N MET A 114 3.81 -6.60 -3.29
CA MET A 114 3.01 -5.40 -3.50
C MET A 114 3.79 -4.44 -4.38
N LEU A 115 3.14 -3.92 -5.40
CA LEU A 115 3.66 -2.88 -6.28
C LEU A 115 2.96 -1.57 -5.96
N GLU A 116 3.73 -0.54 -5.66
CA GLU A 116 3.25 0.83 -5.52
C GLU A 116 3.74 1.65 -6.70
N VAL A 117 2.85 2.38 -7.33
CA VAL A 117 3.17 3.27 -8.45
C VAL A 117 2.69 4.68 -8.14
N ILE A 118 3.59 5.64 -8.29
CA ILE A 118 3.26 7.07 -8.15
C ILE A 118 3.48 7.75 -9.49
N VAL A 119 2.41 8.30 -10.04
CA VAL A 119 2.45 9.05 -11.29
C VAL A 119 2.50 10.53 -10.96
N GLU A 120 3.71 11.10 -10.94
CA GLU A 120 3.90 12.52 -10.65
C GLU A 120 3.69 13.40 -11.90
N ASP A 121 4.00 12.85 -13.06
CA ASP A 121 3.85 13.52 -14.36
C ASP A 121 3.34 12.50 -15.38
N THR A 122 2.11 12.71 -15.85
CA THR A 122 1.46 11.80 -16.80
C THR A 122 2.13 11.76 -18.17
N SER A 123 2.93 12.78 -18.51
CA SER A 123 3.67 12.82 -19.76
C SER A 123 5.04 12.17 -19.69
N ALA A 124 5.49 11.78 -18.51
CA ALA A 124 6.78 11.11 -18.33
C ALA A 124 6.73 9.65 -18.82
N GLU A 125 7.83 9.19 -19.39
CA GLU A 125 7.95 7.79 -19.83
C GLU A 125 8.06 6.82 -18.66
N ASN A 126 8.64 7.27 -17.54
CA ASN A 126 8.86 6.45 -16.35
C ASN A 126 8.18 7.06 -15.14
N HIS A 127 7.63 6.21 -14.30
CA HIS A 127 7.01 6.60 -13.04
C HIS A 127 7.76 5.98 -11.87
N LEU A 128 7.60 6.56 -10.69
CA LEU A 128 8.15 5.95 -9.48
C LEU A 128 7.37 4.67 -9.16
N ALA A 129 8.08 3.59 -8.97
CA ALA A 129 7.48 2.31 -8.62
C ALA A 129 8.36 1.58 -7.60
N TYR A 130 7.71 0.99 -6.60
CA TYR A 130 8.36 0.21 -5.57
C TYR A 130 7.69 -1.14 -5.44
N VAL A 131 8.51 -2.19 -5.32
CA VAL A 131 8.02 -3.55 -5.10
C VAL A 131 8.57 -4.03 -3.76
N GLN A 132 7.69 -4.58 -2.93
CA GLN A 132 8.07 -5.12 -1.64
C GLN A 132 7.23 -6.35 -1.31
N GLU A 133 7.80 -7.23 -0.48
CA GLU A 133 7.07 -8.37 0.03
C GLU A 133 6.16 -7.93 1.18
N VAL A 134 4.91 -8.36 1.16
CA VAL A 134 3.91 -7.99 2.15
C VAL A 134 3.20 -9.23 2.68
N LEU A 135 2.71 -9.12 3.89
CA LEU A 135 1.87 -10.14 4.53
C LEU A 135 0.43 -9.71 4.39
N VAL A 136 -0.40 -10.56 3.77
CA VAL A 136 -1.82 -10.30 3.56
C VAL A 136 -2.62 -11.06 4.60
N LYS A 137 -3.35 -10.33 5.45
CA LYS A 137 -4.14 -10.93 6.53
C LYS A 137 -5.59 -10.47 6.45
N PRO A 138 -6.52 -11.31 5.97
CA PRO A 138 -7.94 -11.03 6.06
C PRO A 138 -8.35 -10.87 7.53
N GLN A 139 -9.22 -9.87 7.78
CA GLN A 139 -9.66 -9.53 9.12
C GLN A 139 -11.02 -10.13 9.46
N SER A 140 -11.86 -10.32 8.46
CA SER A 140 -13.20 -10.91 8.61
C SER A 140 -13.70 -11.36 7.23
N TYR A 141 -14.82 -12.07 7.23
CA TYR A 141 -15.55 -12.31 5.99
C TYR A 141 -17.04 -12.33 6.29
N GLY A 142 -17.81 -11.83 5.36
CA GLY A 142 -19.24 -11.67 5.51
C GLY A 142 -19.73 -10.55 4.64
N GLY A 143 -20.37 -9.57 5.24
CA GLY A 143 -20.82 -8.40 4.53
C GLY A 143 -22.26 -8.03 4.86
N ASP A 144 -22.81 -7.18 4.03
CA ASP A 144 -24.18 -6.70 4.10
C ASP A 144 -24.89 -6.90 2.76
N THR A 145 -25.95 -6.15 2.53
CA THR A 145 -26.71 -6.25 1.28
C THR A 145 -25.92 -5.80 0.04
N ALA A 146 -24.80 -5.10 0.21
CA ALA A 146 -23.95 -4.66 -0.90
C ALA A 146 -23.12 -5.80 -1.47
N GLY A 147 -22.80 -6.83 -0.66
CA GLY A 147 -22.04 -7.99 -1.13
C GLY A 147 -21.23 -8.66 -0.04
N VAL A 148 -20.54 -9.72 -0.44
CA VAL A 148 -19.61 -10.43 0.44
C VAL A 148 -18.30 -9.64 0.50
N ASN A 149 -17.92 -9.22 1.69
CA ASN A 149 -16.75 -8.41 1.96
C ASN A 149 -15.73 -9.23 2.75
N ILE A 150 -14.46 -9.22 2.29
CA ILE A 150 -13.34 -9.85 2.99
C ILE A 150 -12.23 -8.80 3.13
N PRO A 151 -12.37 -7.86 4.08
CA PRO A 151 -11.34 -6.84 4.26
C PRO A 151 -10.04 -7.47 4.74
N PHE A 152 -8.91 -6.92 4.30
CA PHE A 152 -7.59 -7.43 4.68
C PHE A 152 -6.61 -6.29 4.92
N ASN A 153 -5.58 -6.58 5.69
CA ASN A 153 -4.44 -5.69 5.94
C ASN A 153 -3.17 -6.26 5.35
#